data_e55987c2d4c4b7c5d69b4da494ca47d5
#
_entry.id   e55987c2d4c4b7c5d69b4da494ca47d5
#
_cell.length_a   1.000
_cell.length_b   1.000
_cell.length_c   1.000
_cell.angle_alpha   90.00
_cell.angle_beta   90.00
_cell.angle_gamma   90.00
#
_symmetry.space_group_name_H-M   'P 1'
#
loop_
_entity.id
_entity.type
_entity.pdbx_description
1 polymer ?
#
loop_
_entity_poly.entity_id
_entity_poly.type
_entity_poly.pdbx_seq_one_letter_code
_entity_poly.pdbx_strand_id
1 'polypeptide(L)'
;ARAQVGLYEARGEYQLNIEYIQRAGMGALFEKFNQLKIKLEGLGLFDEASKKPIVGYPSSIGVITSPDGAVLKDIISTLRRRNKYVSIIVYPTLVQGEAAAEEIIKALNIANTRNEVDTIILCRGGGSIEDLWAFNSEALAFEIFNSSIPIISAVGHQTDFTISDFVSDIRAATPTAAAELISESLDQVVSQIETYKKTMSKIIKE
;
A
#
# COMPACT_ATOMS: atom_id res chain seq x y z
N ALA A 1 1.34 -22.11 23.59
CA ALA A 1 2.58 -22.05 24.36
C ALA A 1 3.02 -23.47 24.75
N ARG A 2 4.30 -23.73 24.75
CA ARG A 2 4.91 -24.91 25.34
C ARG A 2 5.53 -24.48 26.67
N ALA A 3 5.15 -25.13 27.75
CA ALA A 3 5.63 -24.80 29.07
C ALA A 3 5.92 -26.07 29.87
N GLN A 4 6.90 -26.02 30.74
CA GLN A 4 7.17 -27.05 31.76
C GLN A 4 6.63 -26.59 33.10
N VAL A 5 5.95 -27.51 33.80
CA VAL A 5 5.55 -27.26 35.17
C VAL A 5 6.73 -27.59 36.08
N GLY A 6 7.16 -26.60 36.83
CA GLY A 6 8.24 -26.75 37.84
C GLY A 6 7.73 -26.40 39.22
N LEU A 7 8.43 -26.90 40.24
CA LEU A 7 8.24 -26.51 41.63
C LEU A 7 9.30 -25.48 42.01
N TYR A 8 8.87 -24.30 42.47
CA TYR A 8 9.80 -23.34 43.07
C TYR A 8 10.00 -23.71 44.54
N GLU A 9 11.07 -24.44 44.79
CA GLU A 9 11.34 -25.05 46.11
C GLU A 9 11.41 -24.04 47.26
N ALA A 10 11.86 -22.81 46.98
CA ALA A 10 12.02 -21.78 48.01
C ALA A 10 10.69 -21.30 48.61
N ARG A 11 9.55 -21.49 47.90
CA ARG A 11 8.19 -21.08 48.32
C ARG A 11 7.18 -22.21 48.30
N GLY A 12 7.54 -23.35 47.77
CA GLY A 12 6.59 -24.49 47.62
C GLY A 12 5.48 -24.25 46.59
N GLU A 13 5.71 -23.31 45.63
CA GLU A 13 4.72 -22.93 44.65
C GLU A 13 5.02 -23.57 43.28
N TYR A 14 3.94 -23.99 42.57
CA TYR A 14 4.08 -24.41 41.17
C TYR A 14 4.28 -23.20 40.26
N GLN A 15 5.24 -23.30 39.36
CA GLN A 15 5.48 -22.29 38.32
C GLN A 15 5.44 -22.95 36.94
N LEU A 16 5.02 -22.16 35.95
CA LEU A 16 5.08 -22.50 34.54
C LEU A 16 6.28 -21.83 33.92
N ASN A 17 7.30 -22.62 33.59
CA ASN A 17 8.41 -22.15 32.79
C ASN A 17 8.05 -22.20 31.30
N ILE A 18 7.81 -21.06 30.70
CA ILE A 18 7.42 -20.95 29.30
C ILE A 18 8.67 -21.06 28.44
N GLU A 19 8.80 -22.16 27.70
CA GLU A 19 9.91 -22.40 26.78
C GLU A 19 9.66 -21.77 25.41
N TYR A 20 8.38 -21.72 24.99
CA TYR A 20 8.02 -21.24 23.67
C TYR A 20 6.57 -20.73 23.64
N ILE A 21 6.40 -19.52 23.09
CA ILE A 21 5.07 -18.93 22.85
C ILE A 21 4.94 -18.69 21.36
N GLN A 22 3.92 -19.32 20.75
CA GLN A 22 3.49 -19.04 19.40
C GLN A 22 2.08 -18.49 19.44
N ARG A 23 1.80 -17.39 18.73
CA ARG A 23 0.41 -16.94 18.57
C ARG A 23 -0.38 -18.02 17.84
N ALA A 24 -1.48 -18.45 18.44
CA ALA A 24 -2.40 -19.38 17.81
C ALA A 24 -3.01 -18.71 16.59
N GLY A 25 -2.98 -19.37 15.42
CA GLY A 25 -3.58 -18.86 14.18
C GLY A 25 -2.61 -18.29 13.16
N MET A 26 -1.43 -17.79 13.53
CA MET A 26 -0.49 -17.24 12.56
C MET A 26 -0.05 -18.24 11.47
N GLY A 27 0.16 -19.51 11.85
CA GLY A 27 0.51 -20.55 10.87
C GLY A 27 -0.59 -20.80 9.84
N ALA A 28 -1.85 -20.82 10.29
CA ALA A 28 -3.00 -21.02 9.41
C ALA A 28 -3.24 -19.82 8.47
N LEU A 29 -3.03 -18.59 8.96
CA LEU A 29 -3.12 -17.39 8.13
C LEU A 29 -2.00 -17.36 7.08
N PHE A 30 -0.78 -17.70 7.46
CA PHE A 30 0.35 -17.76 6.55
C PHE A 30 0.16 -18.84 5.48
N GLU A 31 -0.38 -19.99 5.83
CA GLU A 31 -0.71 -21.05 4.89
C GLU A 31 -1.79 -20.60 3.88
N LYS A 32 -2.87 -19.98 4.36
CA LYS A 32 -3.92 -19.41 3.50
C LYS A 32 -3.37 -18.35 2.57
N PHE A 33 -2.48 -17.46 3.05
CA PHE A 33 -1.81 -16.46 2.23
C PHE A 33 -0.99 -17.12 1.11
N ASN A 34 -0.19 -18.13 1.42
CA ASN A 34 0.63 -18.82 0.42
C ASN A 34 -0.21 -19.57 -0.61
N GLN A 35 -1.28 -20.25 -0.20
CA GLN A 35 -2.20 -20.90 -1.12
C GLN A 35 -2.86 -19.90 -2.08
N LEU A 36 -3.32 -18.77 -1.55
CA LEU A 36 -3.92 -17.72 -2.37
C LEU A 36 -2.90 -17.08 -3.30
N LYS A 37 -1.67 -16.83 -2.82
CA LYS A 37 -0.59 -16.31 -3.65
C LYS A 37 -0.30 -17.20 -4.84
N ILE A 38 -0.08 -18.52 -4.61
CA ILE A 38 0.18 -19.49 -5.68
C ILE A 38 -0.98 -19.54 -6.68
N LYS A 39 -2.23 -19.50 -6.19
CA LYS A 39 -3.42 -19.49 -7.04
C LYS A 39 -3.44 -18.28 -7.96
N LEU A 40 -3.26 -17.07 -7.43
CA LEU A 40 -3.35 -15.83 -8.20
C LEU A 40 -2.15 -15.63 -9.14
N GLU A 41 -0.97 -16.09 -8.73
CA GLU A 41 0.23 -16.14 -9.59
C GLU A 41 -0.01 -17.05 -10.79
N GLY A 42 -0.59 -18.24 -10.57
CA GLY A 42 -0.95 -19.17 -11.63
C GLY A 42 -2.03 -18.63 -12.60
N LEU A 43 -2.80 -17.63 -12.18
CA LEU A 43 -3.77 -16.92 -13.03
C LEU A 43 -3.16 -15.69 -13.73
N GLY A 44 -1.88 -15.39 -13.51
CA GLY A 44 -1.17 -14.27 -14.16
C GLY A 44 -1.46 -12.88 -13.55
N LEU A 45 -2.08 -12.80 -12.36
CA LEU A 45 -2.42 -11.50 -11.76
C LEU A 45 -1.18 -10.71 -11.32
N PHE A 46 -0.02 -11.35 -11.22
CA PHE A 46 1.23 -10.73 -10.79
C PHE A 46 2.20 -10.43 -11.94
N ASP A 47 1.77 -10.72 -13.19
CA ASP A 47 2.63 -10.56 -14.36
C ASP A 47 2.99 -9.08 -14.57
N GLU A 48 4.28 -8.80 -14.72
CA GLU A 48 4.77 -7.43 -14.98
C GLU A 48 4.21 -6.85 -16.27
N ALA A 49 3.88 -7.69 -17.25
CA ALA A 49 3.29 -7.27 -18.52
C ALA A 49 1.85 -6.72 -18.37
N SER A 50 1.16 -7.06 -17.29
CA SER A 50 -0.19 -6.59 -17.00
C SER A 50 -0.21 -5.27 -16.22
N LYS A 51 0.93 -4.86 -15.66
CA LYS A 51 1.04 -3.67 -14.84
C LYS A 51 1.01 -2.39 -15.67
N LYS A 52 0.24 -1.42 -15.20
CA LYS A 52 0.08 -0.11 -15.83
C LYS A 52 1.20 0.83 -15.43
N PRO A 53 1.72 1.65 -16.36
CA PRO A 53 2.69 2.68 -16.02
C PRO A 53 2.04 3.74 -15.14
N ILE A 54 2.75 4.17 -14.10
CA ILE A 54 2.32 5.30 -13.28
C ILE A 54 2.61 6.61 -14.02
N VAL A 55 1.66 7.53 -13.96
CA VAL A 55 1.84 8.88 -14.53
C VAL A 55 2.86 9.65 -13.71
N GLY A 56 3.94 10.10 -14.34
CA GLY A 56 5.04 10.79 -13.65
C GLY A 56 4.63 12.15 -13.06
N TYR A 57 3.67 12.84 -13.69
CA TYR A 57 3.15 14.14 -13.26
C TYR A 57 1.61 14.09 -13.20
N PRO A 58 1.01 13.45 -12.20
CA PRO A 58 -0.43 13.39 -12.09
C PRO A 58 -1.00 14.77 -11.75
N SER A 59 -2.10 15.12 -12.39
CA SER A 59 -2.91 16.30 -12.06
C SER A 59 -3.80 16.04 -10.86
N SER A 60 -4.18 14.79 -10.69
CA SER A 60 -5.17 14.35 -9.70
C SER A 60 -4.81 12.97 -9.15
N ILE A 61 -4.77 12.83 -7.83
CA ILE A 61 -4.41 11.60 -7.12
C ILE A 61 -5.57 11.17 -6.24
N GLY A 62 -6.01 9.91 -6.42
CA GLY A 62 -6.95 9.25 -5.53
C GLY A 62 -6.25 8.65 -4.32
N VAL A 63 -6.80 8.79 -3.13
CA VAL A 63 -6.29 8.15 -1.92
C VAL A 63 -7.40 7.32 -1.29
N ILE A 64 -7.24 6.01 -1.29
CA ILE A 64 -8.16 5.06 -0.64
C ILE A 64 -7.57 4.68 0.72
N THR A 65 -8.15 5.19 1.79
CA THR A 65 -7.70 4.97 3.17
C THR A 65 -8.75 5.39 4.18
N SER A 66 -8.49 5.13 5.47
CA SER A 66 -9.32 5.65 6.55
C SER A 66 -9.18 7.17 6.66
N PRO A 67 -10.30 7.91 6.77
CA PRO A 67 -10.28 9.37 6.85
C PRO A 67 -9.63 9.90 8.14
N ASP A 68 -9.68 9.13 9.22
CA ASP A 68 -9.19 9.55 10.54
C ASP A 68 -7.73 9.17 10.81
N GLY A 69 -7.07 8.49 9.84
CA GLY A 69 -5.71 7.98 9.97
C GLY A 69 -4.63 9.05 9.87
N ALA A 70 -3.54 8.89 10.65
CA ALA A 70 -2.31 9.69 10.49
C ALA A 70 -1.76 9.57 9.05
N VAL A 71 -1.92 8.41 8.43
CA VAL A 71 -1.50 8.08 7.06
C VAL A 71 -2.01 9.10 6.04
N LEU A 72 -3.28 9.48 6.11
CA LEU A 72 -3.85 10.47 5.19
C LEU A 72 -3.17 11.84 5.33
N LYS A 73 -2.91 12.26 6.56
CA LYS A 73 -2.21 13.52 6.85
C LYS A 73 -0.79 13.50 6.31
N ASP A 74 -0.08 12.38 6.46
CA ASP A 74 1.30 12.20 5.99
C ASP A 74 1.37 12.25 4.45
N ILE A 75 0.45 11.57 3.76
CA ILE A 75 0.33 11.62 2.30
C ILE A 75 0.06 13.05 1.82
N ILE A 76 -0.96 13.71 2.37
CA ILE A 76 -1.33 15.08 1.98
C ILE A 76 -0.16 16.03 2.23
N SER A 77 0.50 15.95 3.38
CA SER A 77 1.65 16.77 3.72
C SER A 77 2.80 16.57 2.73
N THR A 78 3.10 15.31 2.40
CA THR A 78 4.17 14.95 1.45
C THR A 78 3.86 15.46 0.05
N LEU A 79 2.66 15.21 -0.46
CA LEU A 79 2.23 15.67 -1.78
C LEU A 79 2.25 17.19 -1.87
N ARG A 80 1.72 17.92 -0.87
CA ARG A 80 1.69 19.38 -0.85
C ARG A 80 3.07 20.01 -0.80
N ARG A 81 4.01 19.39 -0.10
CA ARG A 81 5.40 19.85 -0.07
C ARG A 81 6.09 19.73 -1.41
N ARG A 82 5.81 18.67 -2.18
CA ARG A 82 6.47 18.35 -3.45
C ARG A 82 5.76 18.96 -4.65
N ASN A 83 4.43 18.92 -4.66
CA ASN A 83 3.58 19.48 -5.70
C ASN A 83 2.31 20.11 -5.11
N LYS A 84 2.31 21.41 -4.90
CA LYS A 84 1.15 22.14 -4.33
C LYS A 84 -0.05 22.26 -5.28
N TYR A 85 0.12 21.92 -6.55
CA TYR A 85 -0.94 22.06 -7.57
C TYR A 85 -1.70 20.76 -7.80
N VAL A 86 -1.21 19.62 -7.31
CA VAL A 86 -1.91 18.35 -7.46
C VAL A 86 -3.23 18.34 -6.70
N SER A 87 -4.29 17.90 -7.36
CA SER A 87 -5.58 17.63 -6.72
C SER A 87 -5.51 16.31 -5.97
N ILE A 88 -6.05 16.27 -4.75
CA ILE A 88 -6.10 15.05 -3.93
C ILE A 88 -7.56 14.75 -3.66
N ILE A 89 -8.02 13.60 -4.13
CA ILE A 89 -9.38 13.10 -3.92
C ILE A 89 -9.31 11.92 -2.97
N VAL A 90 -10.00 12.04 -1.85
CA VAL A 90 -10.02 10.97 -0.83
C VAL A 90 -11.27 10.13 -1.02
N TYR A 91 -11.08 8.83 -1.15
CA TYR A 91 -12.13 7.81 -1.12
C TYR A 91 -12.09 7.14 0.26
N PRO A 92 -12.88 7.65 1.22
CA PRO A 92 -12.82 7.16 2.59
C PRO A 92 -13.35 5.73 2.69
N THR A 93 -12.61 4.88 3.40
CA THR A 93 -12.98 3.48 3.57
C THR A 93 -12.43 2.92 4.88
N LEU A 94 -12.99 1.79 5.31
CA LEU A 94 -12.38 0.97 6.36
C LEU A 94 -11.15 0.26 5.77
N VAL A 95 -10.05 0.25 6.53
CA VAL A 95 -8.79 -0.40 6.13
C VAL A 95 -8.37 -1.51 7.09
N GLN A 96 -9.26 -1.93 7.97
CA GLN A 96 -9.09 -3.03 8.93
C GLN A 96 -10.44 -3.58 9.34
N GLY A 97 -10.46 -4.83 9.82
CA GLY A 97 -11.68 -5.55 10.22
C GLY A 97 -12.27 -6.35 9.04
N GLU A 98 -13.31 -7.13 9.34
CA GLU A 98 -13.88 -8.09 8.39
C GLU A 98 -14.52 -7.43 7.16
N ALA A 99 -15.13 -6.26 7.33
CA ALA A 99 -15.78 -5.55 6.23
C ALA A 99 -14.82 -4.74 5.35
N ALA A 100 -13.55 -4.60 5.75
CA ALA A 100 -12.62 -3.69 5.08
C ALA A 100 -12.38 -4.04 3.61
N ALA A 101 -12.27 -5.33 3.27
CA ALA A 101 -12.06 -5.76 1.88
C ALA A 101 -13.21 -5.31 0.97
N GLU A 102 -14.46 -5.50 1.39
CA GLU A 102 -15.64 -5.08 0.64
C GLU A 102 -15.75 -3.56 0.51
N GLU A 103 -15.42 -2.84 1.56
CA GLU A 103 -15.47 -1.38 1.55
C GLU A 103 -14.35 -0.80 0.64
N ILE A 104 -13.16 -1.40 0.62
CA ILE A 104 -12.09 -1.02 -0.32
C ILE A 104 -12.52 -1.28 -1.77
N ILE A 105 -13.15 -2.42 -2.05
CA ILE A 105 -13.70 -2.76 -3.38
C ILE A 105 -14.72 -1.70 -3.82
N LYS A 106 -15.64 -1.30 -2.94
CA LYS A 106 -16.60 -0.22 -3.24
C LYS A 106 -15.90 1.09 -3.57
N ALA A 107 -14.89 1.47 -2.79
CA ALA A 107 -14.11 2.68 -3.01
C ALA A 107 -13.36 2.64 -4.36
N LEU A 108 -12.75 1.50 -4.72
CA LEU A 108 -12.12 1.29 -6.03
C LEU A 108 -13.12 1.42 -7.18
N ASN A 109 -14.29 0.80 -7.05
CA ASN A 109 -15.35 0.87 -8.06
C ASN A 109 -15.86 2.30 -8.25
N ILE A 110 -16.02 3.06 -7.17
CA ILE A 110 -16.36 4.49 -7.24
C ILE A 110 -15.28 5.25 -7.99
N ALA A 111 -14.00 5.05 -7.64
CA ALA A 111 -12.89 5.75 -8.30
C ALA A 111 -12.82 5.43 -9.80
N ASN A 112 -12.93 4.14 -10.18
CA ASN A 112 -12.94 3.72 -11.59
C ASN A 112 -14.15 4.26 -12.36
N THR A 113 -15.34 4.29 -11.74
CA THR A 113 -16.55 4.82 -12.37
C THR A 113 -16.47 6.33 -12.59
N ARG A 114 -15.94 7.07 -11.62
CA ARG A 114 -15.78 8.52 -11.71
C ARG A 114 -14.65 8.92 -12.65
N ASN A 115 -13.61 8.10 -12.74
CA ASN A 115 -12.45 8.28 -13.59
C ASN A 115 -11.89 9.72 -13.56
N GLU A 116 -11.77 10.26 -12.35
CA GLU A 116 -11.40 11.66 -12.11
C GLU A 116 -9.97 11.81 -11.55
N VAL A 117 -9.23 10.68 -11.42
CA VAL A 117 -7.86 10.64 -10.91
C VAL A 117 -6.94 9.88 -11.84
N ASP A 118 -5.68 10.32 -11.91
CA ASP A 118 -4.65 9.74 -12.79
C ASP A 118 -3.99 8.51 -12.17
N THR A 119 -3.99 8.42 -10.86
CA THR A 119 -3.37 7.33 -10.07
C THR A 119 -4.07 7.21 -8.73
N ILE A 120 -4.19 5.98 -8.23
CA ILE A 120 -4.75 5.70 -6.91
C ILE A 120 -3.63 5.23 -5.96
N ILE A 121 -3.59 5.77 -4.75
CA ILE A 121 -2.82 5.22 -3.63
C ILE A 121 -3.79 4.45 -2.74
N LEU A 122 -3.65 3.14 -2.69
CA LEU A 122 -4.32 2.27 -1.73
C LEU A 122 -3.39 2.10 -0.53
N CYS A 123 -3.77 2.61 0.63
CA CYS A 123 -2.84 2.65 1.74
C CYS A 123 -3.48 2.43 3.11
N ARG A 124 -2.65 1.90 3.99
CA ARG A 124 -2.88 1.74 5.40
C ARG A 124 -1.56 1.90 6.17
N GLY A 125 -1.63 2.40 7.37
CA GLY A 125 -0.50 2.38 8.30
C GLY A 125 -0.12 0.96 8.72
N GLY A 126 1.01 0.79 9.39
CA GLY A 126 1.44 -0.49 9.92
C GLY A 126 0.43 -1.09 10.91
N GLY A 127 0.56 -2.39 11.16
CA GLY A 127 -0.29 -3.15 12.07
C GLY A 127 0.11 -4.61 12.09
N SER A 128 -0.63 -5.42 12.83
CA SER A 128 -0.43 -6.87 12.85
C SER A 128 -0.88 -7.52 11.54
N ILE A 129 -0.46 -8.76 11.29
CA ILE A 129 -0.88 -9.51 10.08
C ILE A 129 -2.41 -9.68 10.02
N GLU A 130 -3.05 -9.79 11.18
CA GLU A 130 -4.51 -9.85 11.27
C GLU A 130 -5.16 -8.56 10.80
N ASP A 131 -4.57 -7.42 11.13
CA ASP A 131 -5.02 -6.10 10.70
C ASP A 131 -4.87 -5.88 9.20
N LEU A 132 -3.84 -6.47 8.59
CA LEU A 132 -3.56 -6.39 7.15
C LEU A 132 -4.34 -7.43 6.34
N TRP A 133 -5.09 -8.33 7.01
CA TRP A 133 -5.70 -9.48 6.35
C TRP A 133 -6.71 -9.10 5.27
N ALA A 134 -7.38 -7.97 5.41
CA ALA A 134 -8.31 -7.45 4.40
C ALA A 134 -7.66 -7.27 3.00
N PHE A 135 -6.36 -6.96 2.97
CA PHE A 135 -5.58 -6.81 1.74
C PHE A 135 -5.12 -8.14 1.13
N ASN A 136 -5.43 -9.26 1.79
CA ASN A 136 -5.23 -10.63 1.28
C ASN A 136 -6.55 -11.25 0.76
N SER A 137 -7.52 -10.42 0.39
CA SER A 137 -8.78 -10.86 -0.20
C SER A 137 -8.61 -11.17 -1.69
N GLU A 138 -9.08 -12.34 -2.13
CA GLU A 138 -9.11 -12.72 -3.54
C GLU A 138 -9.97 -11.76 -4.37
N ALA A 139 -11.14 -11.38 -3.86
CA ALA A 139 -12.04 -10.45 -4.54
C ALA A 139 -11.38 -9.07 -4.73
N LEU A 140 -10.67 -8.58 -3.70
CA LEU A 140 -9.93 -7.32 -3.80
C LEU A 140 -8.79 -7.41 -4.82
N ALA A 141 -8.09 -8.55 -4.89
CA ALA A 141 -7.04 -8.77 -5.87
C ALA A 141 -7.56 -8.63 -7.30
N PHE A 142 -8.69 -9.26 -7.61
CA PHE A 142 -9.31 -9.11 -8.94
C PHE A 142 -9.78 -7.68 -9.22
N GLU A 143 -10.27 -6.96 -8.23
CA GLU A 143 -10.69 -5.58 -8.40
C GLU A 143 -9.52 -4.65 -8.69
N ILE A 144 -8.38 -4.84 -8.00
CA ILE A 144 -7.14 -4.12 -8.27
C ILE A 144 -6.65 -4.42 -9.70
N PHE A 145 -6.62 -5.70 -10.09
CA PHE A 145 -6.18 -6.11 -11.42
C PHE A 145 -7.03 -5.51 -12.55
N ASN A 146 -8.35 -5.46 -12.36
CA ASN A 146 -9.30 -4.94 -13.34
C ASN A 146 -9.43 -3.42 -13.33
N SER A 147 -8.81 -2.72 -12.39
CA SER A 147 -8.86 -1.26 -12.33
C SER A 147 -8.34 -0.65 -13.64
N SER A 148 -9.04 0.34 -14.18
CA SER A 148 -8.57 1.13 -15.32
C SER A 148 -7.53 2.17 -14.93
N ILE A 149 -7.54 2.59 -13.66
CA ILE A 149 -6.63 3.58 -13.10
C ILE A 149 -5.44 2.84 -12.46
N PRO A 150 -4.19 3.29 -12.71
CA PRO A 150 -3.02 2.70 -12.06
C PRO A 150 -3.08 2.79 -10.54
N ILE A 151 -2.70 1.71 -9.85
CA ILE A 151 -2.78 1.61 -8.39
C ILE A 151 -1.39 1.41 -7.78
N ILE A 152 -1.07 2.25 -6.78
CA ILE A 152 0.08 2.07 -5.91
C ILE A 152 -0.40 1.50 -4.59
N SER A 153 0.05 0.30 -4.23
CA SER A 153 -0.16 -0.26 -2.91
C SER A 153 0.90 0.26 -1.93
N ALA A 154 0.44 0.75 -0.79
CA ALA A 154 1.28 1.20 0.31
C ALA A 154 0.70 0.70 1.63
N VAL A 155 0.66 -0.62 1.77
CA VAL A 155 0.06 -1.35 2.88
C VAL A 155 1.16 -2.02 3.71
N GLY A 156 1.14 -1.78 5.03
CA GLY A 156 2.13 -2.37 5.93
C GLY A 156 3.50 -1.68 5.89
N HIS A 157 4.53 -2.43 6.31
CA HIS A 157 5.91 -2.00 6.36
C HIS A 157 6.77 -2.77 5.33
N GLN A 158 8.07 -2.49 5.29
CA GLN A 158 9.00 -3.10 4.33
C GLN A 158 8.95 -4.63 4.26
N THR A 159 8.72 -5.29 5.38
CA THR A 159 8.72 -6.76 5.52
C THR A 159 7.35 -7.40 5.31
N ASP A 160 6.28 -6.61 5.38
CA ASP A 160 4.91 -7.12 5.38
C ASP A 160 4.32 -7.01 3.98
N PHE A 161 4.26 -8.13 3.27
CA PHE A 161 3.68 -8.20 1.93
C PHE A 161 2.25 -8.72 2.00
N THR A 162 1.37 -8.06 1.29
CA THR A 162 -0.02 -8.50 1.08
C THR A 162 -0.27 -8.91 -0.38
N ILE A 163 -1.35 -9.60 -0.65
CA ILE A 163 -1.78 -9.92 -2.02
C ILE A 163 -1.99 -8.66 -2.85
N SER A 164 -2.55 -7.61 -2.24
CA SER A 164 -2.70 -6.31 -2.91
C SER A 164 -1.37 -5.72 -3.41
N ASP A 165 -0.26 -5.95 -2.69
CA ASP A 165 1.06 -5.48 -3.10
C ASP A 165 1.59 -6.18 -4.35
N PHE A 166 1.27 -7.47 -4.53
CA PHE A 166 1.69 -8.24 -5.71
C PHE A 166 0.87 -7.88 -6.95
N VAL A 167 -0.42 -7.61 -6.77
CA VAL A 167 -1.35 -7.32 -7.89
C VAL A 167 -1.27 -5.87 -8.33
N SER A 168 -1.02 -4.93 -7.42
CA SER A 168 -0.92 -3.51 -7.75
C SER A 168 0.19 -3.21 -8.75
N ASP A 169 0.04 -2.14 -9.49
CA ASP A 169 0.97 -1.72 -10.54
C ASP A 169 2.34 -1.35 -9.96
N ILE A 170 2.37 -0.70 -8.79
CA ILE A 170 3.59 -0.46 -8.01
C ILE A 170 3.33 -0.73 -6.52
N ARG A 171 4.33 -1.24 -5.84
CA ARG A 171 4.39 -1.33 -4.38
C ARG A 171 5.28 -0.22 -3.82
N ALA A 172 4.79 0.48 -2.83
CA ALA A 172 5.57 1.38 -2.00
C ALA A 172 5.71 0.82 -0.57
N ALA A 173 6.89 0.96 0.02
CA ALA A 173 7.15 0.44 1.36
C ALA A 173 6.39 1.18 2.48
N THR A 174 5.96 2.40 2.21
CA THR A 174 5.17 3.25 3.13
C THR A 174 4.25 4.17 2.35
N PRO A 175 3.17 4.67 2.97
CA PRO A 175 2.30 5.67 2.36
C PRO A 175 3.03 6.95 1.92
N THR A 176 4.01 7.39 2.70
CA THR A 176 4.88 8.53 2.34
C THR A 176 5.70 8.25 1.10
N ALA A 177 6.30 7.04 1.02
CA ALA A 177 7.06 6.62 -0.16
C ALA A 177 6.16 6.55 -1.42
N ALA A 178 4.89 6.12 -1.29
CA ALA A 178 3.95 6.16 -2.41
C ALA A 178 3.72 7.60 -2.91
N ALA A 179 3.52 8.53 -1.99
CA ALA A 179 3.36 9.95 -2.33
C ALA A 179 4.63 10.53 -2.99
N GLU A 180 5.81 10.09 -2.57
CA GLU A 180 7.08 10.49 -3.17
C GLU A 180 7.29 9.93 -4.58
N LEU A 181 6.92 8.68 -4.82
CA LEU A 181 7.04 8.03 -6.14
C LEU A 181 6.26 8.77 -7.25
N ILE A 182 5.10 9.32 -6.93
CA ILE A 182 4.22 9.96 -7.91
C ILE A 182 4.32 11.48 -7.93
N SER A 183 5.20 12.06 -7.12
CA SER A 183 5.38 13.50 -7.05
C SER A 183 6.84 13.86 -7.24
N GLU A 184 7.25 14.20 -8.45
CA GLU A 184 8.50 14.91 -8.62
C GLU A 184 8.41 16.30 -7.98
N SER A 185 9.49 16.76 -7.35
CA SER A 185 9.47 18.09 -6.78
C SER A 185 9.43 19.14 -7.90
N LEU A 186 8.59 20.15 -7.75
CA LEU A 186 8.52 21.28 -8.69
C LEU A 186 9.90 21.90 -8.93
N ASP A 187 10.75 21.91 -7.92
CA ASP A 187 12.11 22.44 -8.02
C ASP A 187 12.97 21.63 -9.00
N GLN A 188 12.79 20.30 -9.05
CA GLN A 188 13.49 19.46 -10.05
C GLN A 188 13.01 19.78 -11.47
N VAL A 189 11.69 19.92 -11.65
CA VAL A 189 11.11 20.27 -12.95
C VAL A 189 11.59 21.66 -13.41
N VAL A 190 11.56 22.64 -12.54
CA VAL A 190 12.04 24.01 -12.83
C VAL A 190 13.52 23.96 -13.18
N SER A 191 14.34 23.24 -12.43
CA SER A 191 15.77 23.08 -12.69
C SER A 191 16.05 22.43 -14.06
N GLN A 192 15.26 21.41 -14.44
CA GLN A 192 15.36 20.80 -15.77
C GLN A 192 14.99 21.78 -16.89
N ILE A 193 13.91 22.53 -16.73
CA ILE A 193 13.47 23.55 -17.68
C ILE A 193 14.57 24.64 -17.87
N GLU A 194 15.16 25.10 -16.77
CA GLU A 194 16.26 26.07 -16.83
C GLU A 194 17.49 25.51 -17.55
N THR A 195 17.80 24.24 -17.31
CA THR A 195 18.91 23.54 -17.97
C THR A 195 18.66 23.45 -19.49
N TYR A 196 17.45 23.05 -19.91
CA TYR A 196 17.07 22.98 -21.30
C TYR A 196 17.10 24.38 -21.95
N LYS A 197 16.60 25.40 -21.29
CA LYS A 197 16.64 26.79 -21.76
C LYS A 197 18.07 27.27 -21.99
N LYS A 198 19.00 26.99 -21.10
CA LYS A 198 20.43 27.32 -21.25
C LYS A 198 21.03 26.58 -22.42
N THR A 199 20.78 25.31 -22.60
CA THR A 199 21.28 24.50 -23.71
C THR A 199 20.77 25.00 -25.05
N MET A 200 19.46 25.25 -25.16
CA MET A 200 18.87 25.82 -26.39
C MET A 200 19.46 27.20 -26.72
N SER A 201 19.63 28.05 -25.71
CA SER A 201 20.22 29.39 -25.92
C SER A 201 21.68 29.32 -26.38
N LYS A 202 22.41 28.26 -26.06
CA LYS A 202 23.78 28.04 -26.53
C LYS A 202 23.79 27.59 -28.00
N ILE A 203 22.91 26.65 -28.36
CA ILE A 203 22.80 26.12 -29.74
C ILE A 203 22.39 27.23 -30.74
N ILE A 204 21.51 28.15 -30.32
CA ILE A 204 21.03 29.26 -31.18
C ILE A 204 22.13 30.34 -31.42
N LYS A 205 23.13 30.42 -30.55
CA LYS A 205 24.21 31.38 -30.64
C LYS A 205 25.43 30.90 -31.43
N GLU A 206 25.52 29.60 -31.68
CA GLU A 206 26.47 28.94 -32.57
C GLU A 206 25.94 28.94 -34.03
#